data_f81e1429de2012fd724222500b5b2080
#
_entry.id   f81e1429de2012fd724222500b5b2080
#
_cell.length_a   1.000
_cell.length_b   1.000
_cell.length_c   1.000
_cell.angle_alpha   90.00
_cell.angle_beta   90.00
_cell.angle_gamma   90.00
#
_symmetry.space_group_name_H-M   'P 1'
#
loop_
_entity.id
_entity.type
_entity.pdbx_description
1 polymer ?
#
loop_
_entity_poly.entity_id
_entity_poly.type
_entity_poly.pdbx_seq_one_letter_code
_entity_poly.pdbx_strand_id
1 'polypeptide(L)'
;LTFGLGGVMVTDVPLLFFHTAAVFFVRKALIDEWTPGWLLAGLMIGLMMQSKYLGSLIVPGLALFVLIHPKYRKCLFQGMTYLGAFVSIFVFSRYLLWDYQNGWTNLEFQFRIRTRDDEFDFANLWDYLGSIILVYTPMVAVALALVIPKHLKLVQSENSEEIMCQQDSLMLLAWLHIGILGGYLLLS
;
A
#
# COMPACT_ATOMS: atom_id res chain seq x y z
N LEU A 1 -24.71 15.39 18.51
CA LEU A 1 -24.34 14.69 17.24
C LEU A 1 -22.88 14.92 16.80
N THR A 2 -22.18 15.89 17.37
CA THR A 2 -20.78 16.24 17.01
C THR A 2 -19.71 15.42 17.74
N PHE A 3 -20.07 14.66 18.76
CA PHE A 3 -19.15 13.76 19.50
C PHE A 3 -18.94 12.39 18.82
N GLY A 4 -19.75 12.01 17.86
CA GLY A 4 -19.73 10.66 17.27
C GLY A 4 -18.62 10.42 16.25
N LEU A 5 -18.14 11.42 15.56
CA LEU A 5 -17.15 11.26 14.47
C LEU A 5 -15.70 11.46 14.91
N GLY A 6 -15.46 12.15 16.01
CA GLY A 6 -14.09 12.39 16.51
C GLY A 6 -13.56 11.30 17.44
N GLY A 7 -14.40 10.41 17.93
CA GLY A 7 -14.02 9.35 18.88
C GLY A 7 -13.91 7.95 18.27
N VAL A 8 -14.30 7.78 17.01
CA VAL A 8 -14.10 6.51 16.30
C VAL A 8 -12.64 6.49 15.81
N MET A 9 -11.78 5.85 16.57
CA MET A 9 -10.43 5.52 16.15
C MET A 9 -10.53 4.49 15.03
N VAL A 10 -10.79 4.97 13.82
CA VAL A 10 -10.89 4.10 12.64
C VAL A 10 -9.47 3.63 12.34
N THR A 11 -9.27 2.32 12.30
CA THR A 11 -7.99 1.67 11.96
C THR A 11 -7.44 2.12 10.59
N ASP A 12 -8.27 2.77 9.78
CA ASP A 12 -7.92 3.25 8.45
C ASP A 12 -7.01 4.49 8.48
N VAL A 13 -7.08 5.34 9.53
CA VAL A 13 -6.20 6.52 9.63
C VAL A 13 -4.73 6.12 9.81
N PRO A 14 -4.35 5.27 10.79
CA PRO A 14 -2.97 4.79 10.87
C PRO A 14 -2.58 3.93 9.66
N LEU A 15 -3.49 3.16 9.06
CA LEU A 15 -3.23 2.43 7.83
C LEU A 15 -2.78 3.37 6.71
N LEU A 16 -3.54 4.44 6.43
CA LEU A 16 -3.22 5.42 5.39
C LEU A 16 -1.91 6.15 5.65
N PHE A 17 -1.64 6.51 6.90
CA PHE A 17 -0.39 7.16 7.29
C PHE A 17 0.81 6.23 7.00
N PHE A 18 0.78 5.01 7.52
CA PHE A 18 1.87 4.06 7.33
C PHE A 18 2.01 3.62 5.88
N HIS A 19 0.90 3.49 5.15
CA HIS A 19 0.92 3.21 3.72
C HIS A 19 1.65 4.32 2.95
N THR A 20 1.28 5.58 3.17
CA THR A 20 1.91 6.71 2.49
C THR A 20 3.40 6.81 2.82
N ALA A 21 3.76 6.61 4.09
CA ALA A 21 5.15 6.58 4.53
C ALA A 21 5.93 5.40 3.92
N ALA A 22 5.32 4.20 3.86
CA ALA A 22 5.93 3.02 3.23
C ALA A 22 6.22 3.27 1.76
N VAL A 23 5.24 3.78 1.00
CA VAL A 23 5.39 4.13 -0.41
C VAL A 23 6.50 5.17 -0.61
N PHE A 24 6.55 6.20 0.22
CA PHE A 24 7.60 7.20 0.17
C PHE A 24 9.00 6.60 0.36
N PHE A 25 9.19 5.75 1.37
CA PHE A 25 10.49 5.13 1.63
C PHE A 25 10.86 4.06 0.62
N VAL A 26 9.89 3.29 0.09
CA VAL A 26 10.12 2.35 -1.02
C VAL A 26 10.57 3.12 -2.26
N ARG A 27 9.93 4.24 -2.61
CA ARG A 27 10.36 5.08 -3.71
C ARG A 27 11.79 5.59 -3.50
N LYS A 28 12.10 6.10 -2.31
CA LYS A 28 13.45 6.56 -1.95
C LYS A 28 14.50 5.46 -2.09
N ALA A 29 14.17 4.22 -1.68
CA ALA A 29 15.08 3.10 -1.75
C ALA A 29 15.28 2.59 -3.18
N LEU A 30 14.20 2.51 -3.98
CA LEU A 30 14.23 1.95 -5.33
C LEU A 30 14.70 2.94 -6.39
N ILE A 31 14.17 4.17 -6.36
CA ILE A 31 14.35 5.15 -7.43
C ILE A 31 15.53 6.07 -7.11
N ASP A 32 15.56 6.62 -5.90
CA ASP A 32 16.64 7.51 -5.47
C ASP A 32 17.87 6.73 -4.95
N GLU A 33 17.83 5.39 -4.98
CA GLU A 33 18.89 4.46 -4.54
C GLU A 33 19.35 4.68 -3.09
N TRP A 34 18.49 5.28 -2.26
CA TRP A 34 18.78 5.54 -0.86
C TRP A 34 18.61 4.26 -0.02
N THR A 35 19.69 3.53 0.16
CA THR A 35 19.70 2.21 0.80
C THR A 35 19.05 2.14 2.20
N PRO A 36 19.21 3.14 3.11
CA PRO A 36 18.50 3.12 4.40
C PRO A 36 16.97 3.18 4.28
N GLY A 37 16.47 3.61 3.13
CA GLY A 37 15.04 3.64 2.83
C GLY A 37 14.35 2.28 2.98
N TRP A 38 15.08 1.18 2.73
CA TRP A 38 14.55 -0.18 2.93
C TRP A 38 14.19 -0.50 4.38
N LEU A 39 15.01 -0.05 5.34
CA LEU A 39 14.71 -0.23 6.77
C LEU A 39 13.45 0.53 7.18
N LEU A 40 13.35 1.79 6.77
CA LEU A 40 12.19 2.61 7.09
C LEU A 40 10.94 2.11 6.38
N ALA A 41 11.06 1.68 5.12
CA ALA A 41 9.96 1.02 4.40
C ALA A 41 9.48 -0.23 5.14
N GLY A 42 10.40 -1.10 5.57
CA GLY A 42 10.07 -2.31 6.33
C GLY A 42 9.36 -1.99 7.64
N LEU A 43 9.83 -0.99 8.38
CA LEU A 43 9.17 -0.53 9.61
C LEU A 43 7.74 -0.04 9.34
N MET A 44 7.56 0.80 8.32
CA MET A 44 6.24 1.34 7.97
C MET A 44 5.28 0.23 7.47
N ILE A 45 5.78 -0.71 6.68
CA ILE A 45 5.00 -1.88 6.22
C ILE A 45 4.58 -2.74 7.43
N GLY A 46 5.47 -3.02 8.38
CA GLY A 46 5.14 -3.77 9.57
C GLY A 46 4.07 -3.10 10.44
N LEU A 47 4.16 -1.78 10.64
CA LEU A 47 3.16 -0.99 11.37
C LEU A 47 1.83 -0.91 10.62
N MET A 48 1.88 -0.82 9.30
CA MET A 48 0.70 -0.85 8.44
C MET A 48 -0.04 -2.19 8.57
N MET A 49 0.68 -3.31 8.55
CA MET A 49 0.11 -4.65 8.74
C MET A 49 -0.51 -4.82 10.14
N GLN A 50 0.05 -4.18 11.18
CA GLN A 50 -0.57 -4.16 12.50
C GLN A 50 -1.88 -3.35 12.54
N SER A 51 -1.99 -2.33 11.71
CA SER A 51 -3.21 -1.52 11.64
C SER A 51 -4.35 -2.30 10.95
N LYS A 52 -4.03 -3.00 9.86
CA LYS A 52 -4.99 -3.81 9.09
C LYS A 52 -4.25 -4.84 8.25
N TYR A 53 -4.69 -6.10 8.23
CA TYR A 53 -4.08 -7.18 7.41
C TYR A 53 -3.95 -6.84 5.94
N LEU A 54 -4.95 -6.11 5.41
CA LEU A 54 -4.94 -5.66 4.01
C LEU A 54 -3.70 -4.81 3.66
N GLY A 55 -3.04 -4.23 4.66
CA GLY A 55 -1.75 -3.57 4.46
C GLY A 55 -0.67 -4.51 3.91
N SER A 56 -0.78 -5.82 4.14
CA SER A 56 0.17 -6.80 3.58
C SER A 56 0.18 -6.85 2.06
N LEU A 57 -0.90 -6.42 1.40
CA LEU A 57 -1.06 -6.45 -0.05
C LEU A 57 -0.13 -5.49 -0.81
N ILE A 58 0.50 -4.55 -0.12
CA ILE A 58 1.57 -3.73 -0.70
C ILE A 58 2.78 -4.59 -1.11
N VAL A 59 3.06 -5.67 -0.37
CA VAL A 59 4.23 -6.52 -0.59
C VAL A 59 4.17 -7.25 -1.93
N PRO A 60 3.09 -7.99 -2.29
CA PRO A 60 2.98 -8.58 -3.61
C PRO A 60 2.96 -7.54 -4.74
N GLY A 61 2.34 -6.38 -4.55
CA GLY A 61 2.39 -5.28 -5.53
C GLY A 61 3.83 -4.81 -5.79
N LEU A 62 4.61 -4.62 -4.73
CA LEU A 62 6.02 -4.26 -4.82
C LEU A 62 6.84 -5.37 -5.49
N ALA A 63 6.62 -6.63 -5.11
CA ALA A 63 7.32 -7.77 -5.69
C ALA A 63 7.06 -7.86 -7.20
N LEU A 64 5.80 -7.74 -7.63
CA LEU A 64 5.42 -7.75 -9.05
C LEU A 64 6.07 -6.58 -9.80
N PHE A 65 6.08 -5.38 -9.22
CA PHE A 65 6.75 -4.23 -9.83
C PHE A 65 8.24 -4.53 -10.09
N VAL A 66 8.95 -5.02 -9.09
CA VAL A 66 10.40 -5.35 -9.20
C VAL A 66 10.65 -6.47 -10.20
N LEU A 67 9.78 -7.49 -10.25
CA LEU A 67 9.93 -8.62 -11.18
C LEU A 67 9.68 -8.21 -12.64
N ILE A 68 8.71 -7.33 -12.88
CA ILE A 68 8.35 -6.88 -14.23
C ILE A 68 9.37 -5.88 -14.76
N HIS A 69 9.98 -5.05 -13.90
CA HIS A 69 10.92 -4.01 -14.30
C HIS A 69 12.37 -4.42 -14.03
N PRO A 70 13.15 -4.93 -15.04
CA PRO A 70 14.50 -5.44 -14.85
C PRO A 70 15.46 -4.44 -14.21
N LYS A 71 15.27 -3.14 -14.46
CA LYS A 71 16.05 -2.03 -13.89
C LYS A 71 16.13 -2.10 -12.36
N TYR A 72 15.04 -2.54 -11.69
CA TYR A 72 14.93 -2.55 -10.23
C TYR A 72 15.26 -3.90 -9.59
N ARG A 73 15.48 -4.96 -10.38
CA ARG A 73 15.83 -6.30 -9.85
C ARG A 73 17.10 -6.33 -9.02
N LYS A 74 18.00 -5.35 -9.21
CA LYS A 74 19.21 -5.22 -8.39
C LYS A 74 18.91 -5.11 -6.88
N CYS A 75 17.75 -4.59 -6.48
CA CYS A 75 17.35 -4.51 -5.07
C CYS A 75 17.19 -5.90 -4.43
N LEU A 76 16.88 -6.95 -5.20
CA LEU A 76 16.79 -8.33 -4.72
C LEU A 76 18.14 -8.91 -4.26
N PHE A 77 19.24 -8.29 -4.67
CA PHE A 77 20.60 -8.70 -4.27
C PHE A 77 21.18 -7.80 -3.18
N GLN A 78 20.42 -6.83 -2.71
CA GLN A 78 20.86 -5.91 -1.65
C GLN A 78 20.49 -6.47 -0.26
N GLY A 79 21.46 -6.61 0.64
CA GLY A 79 21.22 -7.06 2.01
C GLY A 79 20.23 -6.19 2.80
N MET A 80 20.19 -4.88 2.51
CA MET A 80 19.27 -3.94 3.16
C MET A 80 17.80 -4.18 2.81
N THR A 81 17.51 -4.72 1.63
CA THR A 81 16.14 -5.14 1.25
C THR A 81 15.64 -6.27 2.17
N TYR A 82 16.50 -7.26 2.40
CA TYR A 82 16.18 -8.37 3.31
C TYR A 82 16.10 -7.93 4.77
N LEU A 83 16.97 -7.00 5.17
CA LEU A 83 16.91 -6.42 6.51
C LEU A 83 15.60 -5.63 6.72
N GLY A 84 15.15 -4.88 5.71
CA GLY A 84 13.85 -4.22 5.74
C GLY A 84 12.69 -5.20 5.83
N ALA A 85 12.72 -6.28 5.05
CA ALA A 85 11.74 -7.36 5.14
C ALA A 85 11.74 -8.02 6.52
N PHE A 86 12.91 -8.28 7.09
CA PHE A 86 13.03 -8.81 8.45
C PHE A 86 12.43 -7.87 9.49
N VAL A 87 12.70 -6.57 9.41
CA VAL A 87 12.10 -5.56 10.30
C VAL A 87 10.57 -5.57 10.19
N SER A 88 10.04 -5.65 8.97
CA SER A 88 8.58 -5.72 8.75
C SER A 88 7.97 -6.96 9.43
N ILE A 89 8.58 -8.13 9.24
CA ILE A 89 8.14 -9.39 9.86
C ILE A 89 8.28 -9.30 11.39
N PHE A 90 9.37 -8.76 11.89
CA PHE A 90 9.62 -8.62 13.33
C PHE A 90 8.57 -7.72 14.00
N VAL A 91 8.26 -6.58 13.39
CA VAL A 91 7.21 -5.68 13.89
C VAL A 91 5.85 -6.37 13.86
N PHE A 92 5.51 -7.04 12.78
CA PHE A 92 4.23 -7.74 12.64
C PHE A 92 4.12 -8.99 13.52
N SER A 93 5.24 -9.65 13.82
CA SER A 93 5.26 -10.86 14.66
C SER A 93 4.61 -10.67 16.03
N ARG A 94 4.70 -9.47 16.59
CA ARG A 94 4.06 -9.13 17.85
C ARG A 94 2.54 -9.27 17.81
N TYR A 95 1.95 -8.88 16.69
CA TYR A 95 0.52 -9.07 16.44
C TYR A 95 0.18 -10.55 16.25
N LEU A 96 0.98 -11.29 15.49
CA LEU A 96 0.79 -12.74 15.30
C LEU A 96 0.90 -13.52 16.60
N LEU A 97 1.84 -13.15 17.49
CA LEU A 97 1.99 -13.76 18.81
C LEU A 97 0.77 -13.52 19.68
N TRP A 98 0.21 -12.32 19.65
CA TRP A 98 -1.01 -11.99 20.36
C TRP A 98 -2.20 -12.80 19.84
N ASP A 99 -2.37 -12.88 18.53
CA ASP A 99 -3.45 -13.62 17.88
C ASP A 99 -3.33 -15.13 18.16
N TYR A 100 -2.11 -15.67 18.13
CA TYR A 100 -1.83 -17.05 18.54
C TYR A 100 -2.26 -17.33 19.98
N GLN A 101 -1.91 -16.44 20.93
CA GLN A 101 -2.29 -16.57 22.33
C GLN A 101 -3.80 -16.49 22.55
N ASN A 102 -4.53 -15.84 21.66
CA ASN A 102 -5.98 -15.69 21.68
C ASN A 102 -6.71 -16.67 20.74
N GLY A 103 -6.06 -17.74 20.31
CA GLY A 103 -6.69 -18.81 19.54
C GLY A 103 -6.96 -18.48 18.07
N TRP A 104 -6.14 -17.59 17.48
CA TRP A 104 -6.24 -17.17 16.06
C TRP A 104 -7.55 -16.46 15.71
N THR A 105 -8.18 -15.83 16.69
CA THR A 105 -9.54 -15.25 16.56
C THR A 105 -9.65 -14.25 15.42
N ASN A 106 -8.63 -13.40 15.23
CA ASN A 106 -8.67 -12.39 14.18
C ASN A 106 -8.41 -12.98 12.78
N LEU A 107 -7.49 -13.93 12.66
CA LEU A 107 -7.25 -14.64 11.40
C LEU A 107 -8.46 -15.47 11.02
N GLU A 108 -9.06 -16.20 11.97
CA GLU A 108 -10.28 -16.97 11.73
C GLU A 108 -11.44 -16.07 11.30
N PHE A 109 -11.60 -14.91 11.94
CA PHE A 109 -12.61 -13.93 11.54
C PHE A 109 -12.40 -13.45 10.10
N GLN A 110 -11.19 -13.07 9.73
CA GLN A 110 -10.90 -12.49 8.41
C GLN A 110 -11.02 -13.52 7.27
N PHE A 111 -10.53 -14.75 7.49
CA PHE A 111 -10.43 -15.75 6.43
C PHE A 111 -11.56 -16.78 6.42
N ARG A 112 -12.31 -16.93 7.52
CA ARG A 112 -13.32 -17.95 7.63
C ARG A 112 -14.72 -17.40 7.84
N ILE A 113 -14.87 -16.41 8.70
CA ILE A 113 -16.19 -15.88 9.04
C ILE A 113 -16.61 -14.85 8.00
N ARG A 114 -15.72 -13.92 7.66
CA ARG A 114 -16.02 -12.83 6.72
C ARG A 114 -16.24 -13.35 5.27
N THR A 115 -15.54 -14.40 4.85
CA THR A 115 -15.66 -14.97 3.50
C THR A 115 -16.72 -16.06 3.38
N ARG A 116 -17.35 -16.48 4.48
CA ARG A 116 -18.26 -17.64 4.49
C ARG A 116 -19.70 -17.30 4.12
N ASP A 117 -20.12 -16.07 4.33
CA ASP A 117 -21.51 -15.63 4.16
C ASP A 117 -21.74 -14.84 2.87
N ASP A 118 -20.68 -14.53 2.13
CA ASP A 118 -20.80 -13.80 0.87
C ASP A 118 -20.84 -14.79 -0.31
N GLU A 119 -22.05 -15.18 -0.74
CA GLU A 119 -22.23 -15.60 -2.13
C GLU A 119 -21.80 -14.41 -3.00
N PHE A 120 -20.89 -14.66 -3.95
CA PHE A 120 -20.41 -13.65 -4.88
C PHE A 120 -21.59 -13.10 -5.66
N ASP A 121 -22.10 -11.96 -5.23
CA ASP A 121 -23.20 -11.28 -5.90
C ASP A 121 -22.65 -10.09 -6.69
N PHE A 122 -22.95 -10.06 -7.99
CA PHE A 122 -22.61 -8.94 -8.86
C PHE A 122 -23.21 -7.60 -8.38
N ALA A 123 -24.29 -7.63 -7.61
CA ALA A 123 -24.85 -6.43 -7.00
C ALA A 123 -23.87 -5.78 -6.01
N ASN A 124 -23.23 -6.58 -5.16
CA ASN A 124 -22.21 -6.12 -4.21
C ASN A 124 -21.00 -5.50 -4.90
N LEU A 125 -20.64 -6.01 -6.09
CA LEU A 125 -19.55 -5.44 -6.90
C LEU A 125 -19.89 -4.02 -7.39
N TRP A 126 -21.14 -3.76 -7.80
CA TRP A 126 -21.58 -2.43 -8.25
C TRP A 126 -21.64 -1.43 -7.10
N ASP A 127 -22.12 -1.85 -5.93
CA ASP A 127 -22.14 -1.02 -4.72
C ASP A 127 -20.72 -0.68 -4.27
N TYR A 128 -19.81 -1.63 -4.34
CA TYR A 128 -18.39 -1.43 -4.04
C TYR A 128 -17.73 -0.46 -5.02
N LEU A 129 -17.91 -0.65 -6.33
CA LEU A 129 -17.40 0.27 -7.35
C LEU A 129 -18.00 1.66 -7.21
N GLY A 130 -19.29 1.76 -6.93
CA GLY A 130 -19.98 3.02 -6.66
C GLY A 130 -19.39 3.74 -5.45
N SER A 131 -19.12 3.02 -4.37
CA SER A 131 -18.50 3.55 -3.14
C SER A 131 -17.07 4.03 -3.40
N ILE A 132 -16.26 3.28 -4.16
CA ILE A 132 -14.92 3.70 -4.58
C ILE A 132 -15.00 5.00 -5.37
N ILE A 133 -15.85 5.06 -6.40
CA ILE A 133 -16.00 6.25 -7.23
C ILE A 133 -16.42 7.44 -6.37
N LEU A 134 -17.41 7.27 -5.49
CA LEU A 134 -17.94 8.35 -4.64
C LEU A 134 -16.89 8.90 -3.66
N VAL A 135 -16.12 8.01 -3.02
CA VAL A 135 -15.15 8.41 -1.98
C VAL A 135 -13.84 8.90 -2.58
N TYR A 136 -13.35 8.22 -3.63
CA TYR A 136 -12.04 8.53 -4.20
C TYR A 136 -12.08 9.62 -5.27
N THR A 137 -13.20 9.80 -5.98
CA THR A 137 -13.27 10.79 -7.07
C THR A 137 -12.90 12.21 -6.63
N PRO A 138 -13.36 12.76 -5.50
CA PRO A 138 -12.96 14.09 -5.06
C PRO A 138 -11.46 14.16 -4.73
N MET A 139 -10.91 13.15 -4.06
CA MET A 139 -9.48 13.11 -3.71
C MET A 139 -8.61 12.95 -4.95
N VAL A 140 -9.01 12.08 -5.87
CA VAL A 140 -8.30 11.86 -7.14
C VAL A 140 -8.39 13.11 -8.03
N ALA A 141 -9.55 13.76 -8.10
CA ALA A 141 -9.71 15.00 -8.83
C ALA A 141 -8.79 16.12 -8.31
N VAL A 142 -8.69 16.28 -6.99
CA VAL A 142 -7.77 17.24 -6.36
C VAL A 142 -6.32 16.85 -6.64
N ALA A 143 -5.96 15.57 -6.47
CA ALA A 143 -4.61 15.10 -6.76
C ALA A 143 -4.24 15.31 -8.23
N LEU A 144 -5.11 15.00 -9.16
CA LEU A 144 -4.90 15.24 -10.59
C LEU A 144 -4.78 16.72 -10.91
N ALA A 145 -5.62 17.58 -10.32
CA ALA A 145 -5.56 19.01 -10.51
C ALA A 145 -4.23 19.63 -10.03
N LEU A 146 -3.62 19.02 -9.00
CA LEU A 146 -2.31 19.46 -8.47
C LEU A 146 -1.13 18.87 -9.26
N VAL A 147 -1.26 17.65 -9.78
CA VAL A 147 -0.17 16.92 -10.44
C VAL A 147 -0.09 17.24 -11.92
N ILE A 148 -1.22 17.37 -12.63
CA ILE A 148 -1.25 17.61 -14.08
C ILE A 148 -0.49 18.89 -14.49
N PRO A 149 -0.70 20.05 -13.85
CA PRO A 149 0.04 21.27 -14.23
C PRO A 149 1.54 21.14 -14.00
N LYS A 150 1.94 20.40 -12.95
CA LYS A 150 3.34 20.16 -12.63
C LYS A 150 3.96 19.20 -13.64
N HIS A 151 3.23 18.17 -14.07
CA HIS A 151 3.66 17.21 -15.08
C HIS A 151 3.80 17.88 -16.46
N LEU A 152 2.86 18.74 -16.86
CA LEU A 152 2.91 19.48 -18.11
C LEU A 152 4.14 20.42 -18.17
N LYS A 153 4.50 21.07 -17.04
CA LYS A 153 5.71 21.89 -16.96
C LYS A 153 6.99 21.05 -17.08
N LEU A 154 7.00 19.83 -16.54
CA LEU A 154 8.15 18.91 -16.63
C LEU A 154 8.32 18.34 -18.04
N VAL A 155 7.22 18.00 -18.72
CA VAL A 155 7.27 17.55 -20.12
C VAL A 155 7.79 18.66 -21.05
N GLN A 156 7.65 19.93 -20.68
CA GLN A 156 8.23 21.07 -21.38
C GLN A 156 9.70 21.31 -21.00
N SER A 157 10.20 20.66 -19.94
CA SER A 157 11.61 20.71 -19.54
C SER A 157 12.39 19.69 -20.37
N GLU A 158 13.50 20.09 -21.00
CA GLU A 158 14.37 19.19 -21.79
C GLU A 158 15.14 18.14 -20.96
N ASN A 159 14.84 18.01 -19.66
CA ASN A 159 15.59 17.15 -18.76
C ASN A 159 15.01 15.71 -18.75
N SER A 160 15.51 14.89 -19.67
CA SER A 160 15.07 13.50 -19.87
C SER A 160 15.20 12.61 -18.62
N GLU A 161 16.18 12.86 -17.75
CA GLU A 161 16.39 12.05 -16.53
C GLU A 161 15.29 12.33 -15.49
N GLU A 162 14.88 13.58 -15.35
CA GLU A 162 13.83 13.97 -14.41
C GLU A 162 12.46 13.41 -14.83
N ILE A 163 12.19 13.40 -16.14
CA ILE A 163 10.98 12.81 -16.71
C ILE A 163 10.94 11.30 -16.46
N MET A 164 12.05 10.57 -16.68
CA MET A 164 12.13 9.13 -16.44
C MET A 164 11.93 8.80 -14.95
N CYS A 165 12.57 9.53 -14.04
CA CYS A 165 12.43 9.33 -12.60
C CYS A 165 10.98 9.53 -12.15
N GLN A 166 10.27 10.49 -12.72
CA GLN A 166 8.87 10.75 -12.43
C GLN A 166 7.94 9.67 -12.98
N GLN A 167 8.18 9.19 -14.20
CA GLN A 167 7.42 8.08 -14.80
C GLN A 167 7.58 6.81 -13.97
N ASP A 168 8.79 6.47 -13.57
CA ASP A 168 9.08 5.32 -12.72
C ASP A 168 8.36 5.43 -11.35
N SER A 169 8.32 6.63 -10.79
CA SER A 169 7.59 6.90 -9.53
C SER A 169 6.09 6.70 -9.67
N LEU A 170 5.50 7.17 -10.77
CA LEU A 170 4.06 6.99 -11.04
C LEU A 170 3.72 5.53 -11.31
N MET A 171 4.56 4.81 -12.05
CA MET A 171 4.38 3.37 -12.26
C MET A 171 4.47 2.58 -10.95
N LEU A 172 5.43 2.88 -10.10
CA LEU A 172 5.55 2.27 -8.77
C LEU A 172 4.28 2.51 -7.95
N LEU A 173 3.80 3.74 -7.89
CA LEU A 173 2.55 4.09 -7.19
C LEU A 173 1.37 3.28 -7.74
N ALA A 174 1.22 3.20 -9.06
CA ALA A 174 0.14 2.44 -9.68
C ALA A 174 0.19 0.96 -9.29
N TRP A 175 1.36 0.32 -9.35
CA TRP A 175 1.53 -1.09 -8.98
C TRP A 175 1.23 -1.37 -7.50
N LEU A 176 1.66 -0.48 -6.60
CA LEU A 176 1.40 -0.62 -5.17
C LEU A 176 -0.12 -0.53 -4.88
N HIS A 177 -0.84 0.37 -5.57
CA HIS A 177 -2.28 0.49 -5.41
C HIS A 177 -3.06 -0.65 -6.09
N ILE A 178 -2.62 -1.13 -7.27
CA ILE A 178 -3.21 -2.30 -7.94
C ILE A 178 -3.10 -3.53 -7.05
N GLY A 179 -1.97 -3.75 -6.37
CA GLY A 179 -1.79 -4.83 -5.40
C GLY A 179 -2.84 -4.79 -4.28
N ILE A 180 -3.07 -3.62 -3.72
CA ILE A 180 -4.06 -3.42 -2.65
C ILE A 180 -5.49 -3.60 -3.16
N LEU A 181 -5.84 -2.97 -4.29
CA LEU A 181 -7.18 -3.06 -4.87
C LEU A 181 -7.51 -4.48 -5.33
N GLY A 182 -6.56 -5.15 -6.02
CA GLY A 182 -6.72 -6.51 -6.49
C GLY A 182 -6.88 -7.51 -5.34
N GLY A 183 -6.10 -7.35 -4.28
CA GLY A 183 -6.21 -8.19 -3.09
C GLY A 183 -7.50 -7.92 -2.31
N TYR A 184 -7.98 -6.68 -2.28
CA TYR A 184 -9.27 -6.37 -1.67
C TYR A 184 -10.43 -7.01 -2.44
N LEU A 185 -10.39 -6.99 -3.78
CA LEU A 185 -11.37 -7.67 -4.63
C LEU A 185 -11.36 -9.19 -4.49
N LEU A 186 -10.19 -9.79 -4.19
CA LEU A 186 -10.09 -11.24 -3.98
C LEU A 186 -10.57 -11.67 -2.59
N LEU A 187 -10.61 -10.76 -1.62
CA LEU A 187 -10.97 -11.03 -0.22
C LEU A 187 -12.36 -10.49 0.16
N SER A 188 -13.03 -9.75 -0.74
CA SER A 188 -14.41 -9.29 -0.56
C SER A 188 -15.39 -10.24 -1.22
#